data_02b2d100e07bba5fcc6969f7856fe310
#
_entry.id   02b2d100e07bba5fcc6969f7856fe310
#
_cell.length_a   1.000
_cell.length_b   1.000
_cell.length_c   1.000
_cell.angle_alpha   90.00
_cell.angle_beta   90.00
_cell.angle_gamma   90.00
#
_symmetry.space_group_name_H-M   'P 1'
#
loop_
_entity.id
_entity.type
_entity.pdbx_description
1 polymer ?
#
loop_
_entity_poly.entity_id
_entity_poly.type
_entity_poly.pdbx_seq_one_letter_code
_entity_poly.pdbx_strand_id
1 'polypeptide(L)'
;MLFLNKKKLFQLDRRLQTCASMVRENHVLADIGTDHAYLPIWLVKKEVIKKAIASDINMGPLQKAAFNIRRYNVGKQVDARLSDGLELIFPNEADDIVIAGMGGELIADIIEKAPWLKDAEKHLILQPMTSAPELRTYLSEHGFAVKQEQAVQDGDHIYTVMQAEYDPEHVQTGQVFPYIGILKADSD
;
A
#
# COMPACT_ATOMS: atom_id res chain seq x y z
N MET A 1 -19.97 30.45 17.21
CA MET A 1 -20.21 29.09 16.68
C MET A 1 -19.57 29.05 15.27
N LEU A 2 -18.30 28.63 15.19
CA LEU A 2 -17.61 28.57 13.91
C LEU A 2 -18.14 27.34 13.16
N PHE A 3 -18.86 27.56 12.08
CA PHE A 3 -19.15 26.51 11.10
C PHE A 3 -17.82 26.08 10.46
N LEU A 4 -17.25 25.01 10.98
CA LEU A 4 -16.17 24.28 10.29
C LEU A 4 -16.77 23.77 8.97
N ASN A 5 -16.44 24.47 7.88
CA ASN A 5 -16.79 24.07 6.53
C ASN A 5 -16.13 22.69 6.31
N LYS A 6 -16.88 21.60 6.51
CA LYS A 6 -16.42 20.24 6.24
C LYS A 6 -16.15 20.15 4.74
N LYS A 7 -14.90 20.40 4.36
CA LYS A 7 -14.46 20.29 2.98
C LYS A 7 -14.81 18.89 2.49
N LYS A 8 -15.50 18.80 1.33
CA LYS A 8 -15.84 17.52 0.73
C LYS A 8 -14.54 16.72 0.52
N LEU A 9 -14.51 15.49 1.00
CA LEU A 9 -13.38 14.61 0.82
C LEU A 9 -13.25 14.31 -0.69
N PHE A 10 -12.02 14.25 -1.17
CA PHE A 10 -11.71 13.86 -2.55
C PHE A 10 -12.03 12.36 -2.77
N GLN A 11 -12.16 11.98 -4.01
CA GLN A 11 -12.24 10.59 -4.41
C GLN A 11 -10.84 10.08 -4.75
N LEU A 12 -10.54 8.87 -4.32
CA LEU A 12 -9.36 8.14 -4.78
C LEU A 12 -9.60 7.67 -6.23
N ASP A 13 -8.55 7.53 -7.02
CA ASP A 13 -8.61 6.78 -8.26
C ASP A 13 -8.94 5.30 -7.99
N ARG A 14 -9.31 4.55 -9.02
CA ARG A 14 -9.74 3.16 -8.86
C ARG A 14 -8.64 2.29 -8.27
N ARG A 15 -7.40 2.52 -8.63
CA ARG A 15 -6.22 1.82 -8.18
C ARG A 15 -6.03 1.97 -6.67
N LEU A 16 -6.02 3.22 -6.17
CA LEU A 16 -5.94 3.52 -4.74
C LEU A 16 -7.21 3.09 -3.96
N GLN A 17 -8.38 3.11 -4.61
CA GLN A 17 -9.61 2.56 -3.99
C GLN A 17 -9.47 1.06 -3.75
N THR A 18 -8.89 0.31 -4.69
CA THR A 18 -8.63 -1.12 -4.54
C THR A 18 -7.60 -1.37 -3.44
N CYS A 19 -6.51 -0.58 -3.38
CA CYS A 19 -5.58 -0.65 -2.25
C CYS A 19 -6.30 -0.39 -0.91
N ALA A 20 -7.14 0.65 -0.85
CA ALA A 20 -7.89 1.01 0.34
C ALA A 20 -8.84 -0.11 0.82
N SER A 21 -9.43 -0.86 -0.11
CA SER A 21 -10.34 -1.98 0.23
C SER A 21 -9.64 -3.19 0.84
N MET A 22 -8.32 -3.28 0.70
CA MET A 22 -7.50 -4.35 1.26
C MET A 22 -6.87 -3.97 2.62
N VAL A 23 -6.94 -2.70 3.03
CA VAL A 23 -6.43 -2.24 4.34
C VAL A 23 -7.34 -2.72 5.45
N ARG A 24 -6.77 -3.31 6.50
CA ARG A 24 -7.49 -3.81 7.66
C ARG A 24 -8.00 -2.67 8.55
N GLU A 25 -9.22 -2.80 9.03
CA GLU A 25 -9.82 -1.81 9.93
C GLU A 25 -9.08 -1.75 11.29
N ASN A 26 -8.93 -0.53 11.80
CA ASN A 26 -8.30 -0.25 13.11
C ASN A 26 -6.81 -0.59 13.23
N HIS A 27 -6.13 -0.96 12.16
CA HIS A 27 -4.69 -1.17 12.11
C HIS A 27 -3.93 0.12 11.78
N VAL A 28 -2.63 0.14 12.02
CA VAL A 28 -1.77 1.27 11.67
C VAL A 28 -1.18 1.05 10.28
N LEU A 29 -1.35 2.02 9.40
CA LEU A 29 -0.89 1.97 8.02
C LEU A 29 0.48 2.65 7.85
N ALA A 30 1.37 2.04 7.06
CA ALA A 30 2.49 2.73 6.42
C ALA A 30 2.23 2.78 4.90
N ASP A 31 2.17 4.00 4.34
CA ASP A 31 2.01 4.28 2.91
C ASP A 31 3.35 4.74 2.35
N ILE A 32 4.01 3.88 1.57
CA ILE A 32 5.38 4.05 1.08
C ILE A 32 5.37 4.62 -0.33
N GLY A 33 6.09 5.74 -0.53
CA GLY A 33 6.00 6.53 -1.76
C GLY A 33 4.68 7.26 -1.86
N THR A 34 4.27 7.86 -0.77
CA THR A 34 2.91 8.39 -0.56
C THR A 34 2.52 9.55 -1.50
N ASP A 35 3.50 10.21 -2.14
CA ASP A 35 3.39 11.39 -3.00
C ASP A 35 2.56 12.53 -2.35
N HIS A 36 1.24 12.40 -2.30
CA HIS A 36 0.32 13.44 -1.79
C HIS A 36 -0.40 13.07 -0.49
N ALA A 37 -0.14 11.91 0.09
CA ALA A 37 -0.83 11.32 1.24
C ALA A 37 -2.35 11.15 1.03
N TYR A 38 -2.79 10.94 -0.21
CA TYR A 38 -4.23 10.78 -0.48
C TYR A 38 -4.81 9.53 0.18
N LEU A 39 -4.14 8.40 0.08
CA LEU A 39 -4.62 7.14 0.63
C LEU A 39 -4.75 7.20 2.17
N PRO A 40 -3.70 7.55 2.95
CA PRO A 40 -3.82 7.62 4.41
C PRO A 40 -4.80 8.68 4.88
N ILE A 41 -4.87 9.85 4.23
CA ILE A 41 -5.87 10.88 4.56
C ILE A 41 -7.28 10.35 4.35
N TRP A 42 -7.54 9.67 3.23
CA TRP A 42 -8.85 9.14 2.90
C TRP A 42 -9.29 8.09 3.91
N LEU A 43 -8.41 7.13 4.24
CA LEU A 43 -8.69 6.07 5.21
C LEU A 43 -8.97 6.60 6.61
N VAL A 44 -8.18 7.58 7.08
CA VAL A 44 -8.44 8.25 8.37
C VAL A 44 -9.76 9.02 8.36
N LYS A 45 -10.08 9.73 7.27
CA LYS A 45 -11.34 10.49 7.14
C LYS A 45 -12.57 9.59 7.02
N LYS A 46 -12.40 8.37 6.53
CA LYS A 46 -13.43 7.33 6.48
C LYS A 46 -13.51 6.49 7.77
N GLU A 47 -12.64 6.79 8.73
CA GLU A 47 -12.56 6.09 10.02
C GLU A 47 -12.22 4.59 9.88
N VAL A 48 -11.61 4.18 8.76
CA VAL A 48 -11.11 2.82 8.54
C VAL A 48 -9.91 2.56 9.45
N ILE A 49 -8.98 3.54 9.51
CA ILE A 49 -7.79 3.47 10.35
C ILE A 49 -7.70 4.68 11.29
N LYS A 50 -6.97 4.52 12.40
CA LYS A 50 -6.78 5.58 13.39
C LYS A 50 -5.49 6.35 13.20
N LYS A 51 -4.45 5.70 12.65
CA LYS A 51 -3.11 6.26 12.46
C LYS A 51 -2.50 5.77 11.15
N ALA A 52 -1.65 6.60 10.57
CA ALA A 52 -0.82 6.23 9.42
C ALA A 52 0.51 6.96 9.43
N ILE A 53 1.51 6.35 8.78
CA ILE A 53 2.75 6.98 8.35
C ILE A 53 2.67 7.13 6.83
N ALA A 54 2.86 8.35 6.34
CA ALA A 54 2.93 8.68 4.94
C ALA A 54 4.39 9.01 4.61
N SER A 55 5.10 8.12 3.92
CA SER A 55 6.53 8.29 3.66
C SER A 55 6.86 8.47 2.20
N ASP A 56 7.91 9.23 1.92
CA ASP A 56 8.50 9.38 0.59
C ASP A 56 10.01 9.62 0.73
N ILE A 57 10.78 9.16 -0.26
CA ILE A 57 12.22 9.39 -0.33
C ILE A 57 12.53 10.83 -0.75
N ASN A 58 11.60 11.49 -1.43
CA ASN A 58 11.79 12.82 -2.00
C ASN A 58 11.09 13.90 -1.16
N MET A 59 11.80 14.95 -0.86
CA MET A 59 11.27 16.09 -0.08
C MET A 59 10.11 16.80 -0.76
N GLY A 60 10.09 16.88 -2.10
CA GLY A 60 9.04 17.57 -2.86
C GLY A 60 7.66 16.93 -2.68
N PRO A 61 7.49 15.61 -2.98
CA PRO A 61 6.30 14.85 -2.67
C PRO A 61 5.91 14.93 -1.19
N LEU A 62 6.87 14.75 -0.29
CA LEU A 62 6.62 14.82 1.15
C LEU A 62 6.06 16.17 1.62
N GLN A 63 6.54 17.29 1.06
CA GLN A 63 5.99 18.62 1.35
C GLN A 63 4.52 18.75 0.91
N LYS A 64 4.16 18.18 -0.26
CA LYS A 64 2.76 18.12 -0.72
C LYS A 64 1.91 17.26 0.19
N ALA A 65 2.42 16.10 0.62
CA ALA A 65 1.76 15.24 1.61
C ALA A 65 1.51 16.00 2.92
N ALA A 66 2.52 16.65 3.49
CA ALA A 66 2.39 17.45 4.71
C ALA A 66 1.41 18.62 4.55
N PHE A 67 1.38 19.27 3.38
CA PHE A 67 0.38 20.30 3.09
C PHE A 67 -1.04 19.74 3.11
N ASN A 68 -1.28 18.59 2.46
CA ASN A 68 -2.59 17.96 2.43
C ASN A 68 -3.02 17.46 3.81
N ILE A 69 -2.12 16.85 4.58
CA ILE A 69 -2.37 16.42 5.97
C ILE A 69 -2.90 17.59 6.81
N ARG A 70 -2.25 18.76 6.72
CA ARG A 70 -2.73 19.97 7.39
C ARG A 70 -4.07 20.46 6.84
N ARG A 71 -4.21 20.49 5.51
CA ARG A 71 -5.42 20.96 4.80
C ARG A 71 -6.67 20.14 5.17
N TYR A 72 -6.52 18.84 5.40
CA TYR A 72 -7.60 17.93 5.80
C TYR A 72 -7.70 17.75 7.32
N ASN A 73 -6.85 18.44 8.09
CA ASN A 73 -6.86 18.43 9.56
C ASN A 73 -6.73 17.01 10.14
N VAL A 74 -5.76 16.25 9.65
CA VAL A 74 -5.44 14.89 10.12
C VAL A 74 -4.01 14.76 10.66
N GLY A 75 -3.32 15.86 10.95
CA GLY A 75 -1.94 15.85 11.41
C GLY A 75 -1.70 15.21 12.79
N LYS A 76 -2.76 14.86 13.52
CA LYS A 76 -2.65 14.04 14.74
C LYS A 76 -2.67 12.54 14.46
N GLN A 77 -3.15 12.15 13.28
CA GLN A 77 -3.33 10.76 12.87
C GLN A 77 -2.35 10.33 11.78
N VAL A 78 -1.91 11.25 10.92
CA VAL A 78 -1.02 10.96 9.79
C VAL A 78 0.32 11.67 9.98
N ASP A 79 1.38 10.89 10.13
CA ASP A 79 2.77 11.35 10.22
C ASP A 79 3.42 11.37 8.83
N ALA A 80 3.97 12.52 8.42
CA ALA A 80 4.69 12.65 7.15
C ALA A 80 6.19 12.45 7.40
N ARG A 81 6.79 11.41 6.83
CA ARG A 81 8.16 10.98 7.12
C ARG A 81 9.02 10.87 5.88
N LEU A 82 10.20 11.50 5.89
CA LEU A 82 11.21 11.28 4.86
C LEU A 82 11.90 9.94 5.12
N SER A 83 11.78 8.99 4.17
CA SER A 83 12.34 7.65 4.31
C SER A 83 12.61 7.04 2.94
N ASP A 84 13.74 6.38 2.77
CA ASP A 84 13.98 5.48 1.64
C ASP A 84 13.28 4.15 1.93
N GLY A 85 12.15 3.92 1.24
CA GLY A 85 11.31 2.76 1.52
C GLY A 85 10.94 2.69 3.01
N LEU A 86 11.31 1.59 3.65
CA LEU A 86 10.99 1.27 5.05
C LEU A 86 12.14 1.54 6.05
N GLU A 87 13.24 2.19 5.62
CA GLU A 87 14.44 2.36 6.46
C GLU A 87 14.18 3.09 7.79
N LEU A 88 13.28 4.08 7.77
CA LEU A 88 12.93 4.85 8.97
C LEU A 88 11.52 4.52 9.50
N ILE A 89 11.00 3.33 9.18
CA ILE A 89 9.74 2.81 9.70
C ILE A 89 10.04 1.52 10.47
N PHE A 90 9.68 1.50 11.75
CA PHE A 90 10.01 0.39 12.64
C PHE A 90 8.88 -0.64 12.73
N PRO A 91 9.21 -1.91 13.06
CA PRO A 91 8.22 -3.01 13.09
C PRO A 91 6.97 -2.77 13.93
N ASN A 92 7.12 -2.02 15.03
CA ASN A 92 6.02 -1.71 15.96
C ASN A 92 5.21 -0.46 15.59
N GLU A 93 5.54 0.19 14.48
CA GLU A 93 4.86 1.42 14.04
C GLU A 93 3.80 1.18 12.97
N ALA A 94 3.82 0.02 12.28
CA ALA A 94 2.87 -0.28 11.22
C ALA A 94 2.50 -1.76 11.19
N ASP A 95 1.24 -2.02 10.92
CA ASP A 95 0.66 -3.35 10.76
C ASP A 95 0.41 -3.66 9.28
N ASP A 96 -0.15 -2.70 8.56
CA ASP A 96 -0.42 -2.74 7.13
C ASP A 96 0.57 -1.85 6.38
N ILE A 97 1.17 -2.36 5.34
CA ILE A 97 2.15 -1.67 4.52
C ILE A 97 1.64 -1.59 3.08
N VAL A 98 1.37 -0.39 2.59
CA VAL A 98 1.02 -0.14 1.19
C VAL A 98 2.26 0.35 0.45
N ILE A 99 2.57 -0.31 -0.68
CA ILE A 99 3.58 0.13 -1.64
C ILE A 99 2.91 0.16 -3.02
N ALA A 100 2.48 1.33 -3.45
CA ALA A 100 1.69 1.49 -4.66
C ALA A 100 2.31 2.49 -5.65
N GLY A 101 2.12 2.24 -6.95
CA GLY A 101 2.59 3.16 -7.98
C GLY A 101 4.07 3.05 -8.31
N MET A 102 4.70 1.93 -7.99
CA MET A 102 6.13 1.65 -8.24
C MET A 102 6.32 0.47 -9.17
N GLY A 103 7.51 0.30 -9.76
CA GLY A 103 7.86 -0.93 -10.46
C GLY A 103 7.95 -2.12 -9.50
N GLY A 104 7.57 -3.33 -9.97
CA GLY A 104 7.56 -4.53 -9.14
C GLY A 104 8.93 -4.89 -8.57
N GLU A 105 9.99 -4.66 -9.33
CA GLU A 105 11.37 -4.87 -8.87
C GLU A 105 11.74 -3.93 -7.72
N LEU A 106 11.35 -2.64 -7.80
CA LEU A 106 11.58 -1.68 -6.71
C LEU A 106 10.78 -2.05 -5.46
N ILE A 107 9.54 -2.54 -5.63
CA ILE A 107 8.74 -3.04 -4.50
C ILE A 107 9.45 -4.22 -3.83
N ALA A 108 9.97 -5.17 -4.61
CA ALA A 108 10.74 -6.31 -4.10
C ALA A 108 11.98 -5.85 -3.33
N ASP A 109 12.73 -4.89 -3.87
CA ASP A 109 13.93 -4.33 -3.20
C ASP A 109 13.59 -3.64 -1.86
N ILE A 110 12.45 -2.95 -1.79
CA ILE A 110 11.99 -2.32 -0.54
C ILE A 110 11.63 -3.39 0.51
N ILE A 111 10.97 -4.48 0.09
CA ILE A 111 10.62 -5.60 0.98
C ILE A 111 11.88 -6.32 1.47
N GLU A 112 12.85 -6.57 0.58
CA GLU A 112 14.11 -7.26 0.91
C GLU A 112 14.92 -6.51 1.97
N LYS A 113 14.95 -5.17 1.90
CA LYS A 113 15.63 -4.32 2.88
C LYS A 113 14.94 -4.25 4.24
N ALA A 114 13.73 -4.80 4.37
CA ALA A 114 12.93 -4.77 5.60
C ALA A 114 12.62 -6.19 6.12
N PRO A 115 13.60 -6.93 6.65
CA PRO A 115 13.43 -8.33 7.05
C PRO A 115 12.37 -8.53 8.15
N TRP A 116 11.99 -7.46 8.87
CA TRP A 116 10.91 -7.49 9.84
C TRP A 116 9.52 -7.69 9.22
N LEU A 117 9.39 -7.57 7.89
CA LEU A 117 8.15 -7.94 7.18
C LEU A 117 7.93 -9.45 7.13
N LYS A 118 8.95 -10.27 7.45
CA LYS A 118 8.80 -11.72 7.63
C LYS A 118 8.14 -12.05 8.98
N ASP A 119 6.97 -11.46 9.18
CA ASP A 119 6.11 -11.60 10.35
C ASP A 119 4.68 -11.78 9.84
N ALA A 120 4.01 -12.85 10.25
CA ALA A 120 2.66 -13.19 9.81
C ALA A 120 1.60 -12.14 10.22
N GLU A 121 1.91 -11.27 11.19
CA GLU A 121 1.02 -10.17 11.59
C GLU A 121 1.09 -8.97 10.61
N LYS A 122 2.11 -8.92 9.73
CA LYS A 122 2.28 -7.85 8.74
C LYS A 122 1.51 -8.15 7.46
N HIS A 123 0.82 -7.14 6.98
CA HIS A 123 -0.05 -7.21 5.83
C HIS A 123 0.46 -6.28 4.73
N LEU A 124 0.89 -6.83 3.61
CA LEU A 124 1.43 -6.09 2.49
C LEU A 124 0.35 -5.88 1.43
N ILE A 125 0.14 -4.64 1.01
CA ILE A 125 -0.75 -4.28 -0.10
C ILE A 125 0.11 -3.65 -1.18
N LEU A 126 0.30 -4.38 -2.27
CA LEU A 126 1.28 -4.08 -3.30
C LEU A 126 0.59 -3.78 -4.63
N GLN A 127 0.94 -2.65 -5.23
CA GLN A 127 0.41 -2.29 -6.54
C GLN A 127 1.56 -1.93 -7.49
N PRO A 128 2.08 -2.92 -8.22
CA PRO A 128 3.10 -2.68 -9.23
C PRO A 128 2.52 -1.97 -10.46
N MET A 129 3.26 -0.99 -11.00
CA MET A 129 2.96 -0.35 -12.28
C MET A 129 3.53 -1.15 -13.46
N THR A 130 4.62 -1.85 -13.22
CA THR A 130 5.34 -2.71 -14.16
C THR A 130 5.90 -3.91 -13.42
N SER A 131 6.42 -4.92 -14.12
CA SER A 131 7.14 -6.05 -13.50
C SER A 131 6.34 -6.81 -12.43
N ALA A 132 5.03 -6.98 -12.64
CA ALA A 132 4.20 -7.76 -11.72
C ALA A 132 4.60 -9.25 -11.67
N PRO A 133 5.02 -9.90 -12.79
CA PRO A 133 5.53 -11.26 -12.74
C PRO A 133 6.78 -11.41 -11.87
N GLU A 134 7.73 -10.47 -11.96
CA GLU A 134 8.96 -10.45 -11.18
C GLU A 134 8.66 -10.30 -9.69
N LEU A 135 7.72 -9.39 -9.34
CA LEU A 135 7.28 -9.23 -7.96
C LEU A 135 6.63 -10.50 -7.40
N ARG A 136 5.75 -11.18 -8.16
CA ARG A 136 5.13 -12.44 -7.70
C ARG A 136 6.17 -13.55 -7.51
N THR A 137 7.16 -13.61 -8.40
CA THR A 137 8.29 -14.55 -8.27
C THR A 137 9.05 -14.28 -6.98
N TYR A 138 9.43 -13.02 -6.74
CA TYR A 138 10.12 -12.62 -5.52
C TYR A 138 9.31 -13.01 -4.26
N LEU A 139 8.03 -12.67 -4.21
CA LEU A 139 7.17 -12.99 -3.07
C LEU A 139 7.15 -14.49 -2.77
N SER A 140 6.94 -15.31 -3.81
CA SER A 140 6.92 -16.77 -3.72
C SER A 140 8.24 -17.34 -3.20
N GLU A 141 9.37 -16.88 -3.73
CA GLU A 141 10.71 -17.37 -3.37
C GLU A 141 11.14 -16.93 -1.95
N HIS A 142 10.56 -15.84 -1.43
CA HIS A 142 10.94 -15.29 -0.12
C HIS A 142 9.92 -15.55 0.99
N GLY A 143 8.95 -16.45 0.75
CA GLY A 143 8.03 -16.93 1.77
C GLY A 143 6.80 -16.04 1.96
N PHE A 144 6.49 -15.14 1.02
CA PHE A 144 5.28 -14.33 1.05
C PHE A 144 4.19 -14.96 0.19
N ALA A 145 3.10 -15.37 0.81
CA ALA A 145 1.93 -15.90 0.11
C ALA A 145 0.99 -14.76 -0.32
N VAL A 146 0.60 -14.74 -1.59
CA VAL A 146 -0.45 -13.85 -2.09
C VAL A 146 -1.80 -14.39 -1.64
N LYS A 147 -2.51 -13.65 -0.77
CA LYS A 147 -3.80 -14.05 -0.19
C LYS A 147 -4.99 -13.54 -0.98
N GLN A 148 -4.83 -12.36 -1.57
CA GLN A 148 -5.85 -11.73 -2.43
C GLN A 148 -5.17 -11.03 -3.58
N GLU A 149 -5.82 -11.04 -4.73
CA GLU A 149 -5.35 -10.29 -5.90
C GLU A 149 -6.56 -9.83 -6.71
N GLN A 150 -6.51 -8.58 -7.18
CA GLN A 150 -7.58 -7.97 -7.96
C GLN A 150 -7.02 -7.19 -9.12
N ALA A 151 -7.55 -7.44 -10.31
CA ALA A 151 -7.31 -6.58 -11.47
C ALA A 151 -8.17 -5.32 -11.37
N VAL A 152 -7.60 -4.17 -11.71
CA VAL A 152 -8.29 -2.88 -11.69
C VAL A 152 -7.99 -2.09 -12.95
N GLN A 153 -9.03 -1.66 -13.65
CA GLN A 153 -8.89 -0.73 -14.77
C GLN A 153 -8.87 0.71 -14.25
N ASP A 154 -7.81 1.44 -14.58
CA ASP A 154 -7.68 2.87 -14.31
C ASP A 154 -7.22 3.60 -15.57
N GLY A 155 -8.12 4.37 -16.15
CA GLY A 155 -7.97 4.91 -17.51
C GLY A 155 -7.89 3.79 -18.54
N ASP A 156 -6.88 3.86 -19.43
CA ASP A 156 -6.64 2.89 -20.50
C ASP A 156 -5.76 1.70 -20.05
N HIS A 157 -5.41 1.64 -18.78
CA HIS A 157 -4.50 0.62 -18.26
C HIS A 157 -5.22 -0.31 -17.27
N ILE A 158 -4.78 -1.56 -17.27
CA ILE A 158 -5.18 -2.56 -16.27
C ILE A 158 -3.98 -2.81 -15.36
N TYR A 159 -4.20 -2.61 -14.07
CA TYR A 159 -3.22 -2.86 -13.02
C TYR A 159 -3.66 -4.04 -12.16
N THR A 160 -2.72 -4.56 -11.41
CA THR A 160 -3.02 -5.55 -10.38
C THR A 160 -2.73 -4.95 -9.00
N VAL A 161 -3.58 -5.27 -8.04
CA VAL A 161 -3.35 -5.00 -6.62
C VAL A 161 -3.35 -6.33 -5.90
N MET A 162 -2.29 -6.62 -5.17
CA MET A 162 -2.11 -7.87 -4.44
C MET A 162 -1.94 -7.60 -2.96
N GLN A 163 -2.57 -8.44 -2.16
CA GLN A 163 -2.33 -8.54 -0.73
C GLN A 163 -1.48 -9.77 -0.48
N ALA A 164 -0.38 -9.60 0.25
CA ALA A 164 0.52 -10.68 0.60
C ALA A 164 0.87 -10.65 2.10
N GLU A 165 1.17 -11.82 2.64
CA GLU A 165 1.58 -12.03 4.03
C GLU A 165 2.75 -13.00 4.07
N TYR A 166 3.60 -12.89 5.09
CA TYR A 166 4.64 -13.88 5.30
C TYR A 166 4.02 -15.20 5.80
N ASP A 167 3.97 -16.18 4.88
CA ASP A 167 3.39 -17.50 5.11
C ASP A 167 4.12 -18.51 4.20
N PRO A 168 5.33 -18.95 4.59
CA PRO A 168 6.18 -19.78 3.72
C PRO A 168 5.59 -21.17 3.42
N GLU A 169 4.62 -21.62 4.21
CA GLU A 169 3.96 -22.92 3.99
C GLU A 169 2.90 -22.88 2.89
N HIS A 170 2.37 -21.69 2.58
CA HIS A 170 1.28 -21.51 1.61
C HIS A 170 1.63 -20.60 0.44
N VAL A 171 2.92 -20.45 0.10
CA VAL A 171 3.34 -19.70 -1.08
C VAL A 171 2.83 -20.37 -2.37
N GLN A 172 2.47 -19.56 -3.33
CA GLN A 172 2.11 -20.05 -4.64
C GLN A 172 3.35 -20.55 -5.37
N THR A 173 3.25 -21.71 -5.97
CA THR A 173 4.32 -22.34 -6.75
C THR A 173 3.84 -22.66 -8.16
N GLY A 174 4.79 -22.83 -9.09
CA GLY A 174 4.49 -23.20 -10.47
C GLY A 174 4.84 -22.12 -11.49
N GLN A 175 5.07 -22.57 -12.71
CA GLN A 175 5.59 -21.74 -13.81
C GLN A 175 4.60 -20.66 -14.29
N VAL A 176 3.32 -20.85 -14.04
CA VAL A 176 2.24 -19.95 -14.54
C VAL A 176 1.92 -18.84 -13.54
N PHE A 177 2.10 -19.10 -12.24
CA PHE A 177 1.77 -18.15 -11.18
C PHE A 177 2.37 -16.74 -11.37
N PRO A 178 3.64 -16.57 -11.76
CA PRO A 178 4.20 -15.24 -11.97
C PRO A 178 3.38 -14.39 -12.95
N TYR A 179 2.83 -14.99 -13.98
CA TYR A 179 2.13 -14.28 -15.07
C TYR A 179 0.66 -14.01 -14.79
N ILE A 180 -0.06 -14.95 -14.19
CA ILE A 180 -1.50 -14.83 -13.96
C ILE A 180 -1.89 -14.56 -12.51
N GLY A 181 -0.96 -14.73 -11.56
CA GLY A 181 -1.26 -14.59 -10.13
C GLY A 181 -2.33 -15.58 -9.66
N ILE A 182 -3.14 -15.13 -8.71
CA ILE A 182 -4.33 -15.83 -8.21
C ILE A 182 -5.62 -15.19 -8.70
N LEU A 183 -5.53 -14.36 -9.76
CA LEU A 183 -6.70 -13.73 -10.37
C LEU A 183 -7.70 -14.82 -10.79
N LYS A 184 -8.95 -14.63 -10.41
CA LYS A 184 -10.07 -15.47 -10.90
C LYS A 184 -10.65 -14.76 -12.12
N ALA A 185 -10.87 -15.53 -13.21
CA ALA A 185 -11.75 -15.05 -14.24
C ALA A 185 -13.15 -14.96 -13.64
N ASP A 186 -13.81 -13.80 -13.74
CA ASP A 186 -15.22 -13.73 -13.43
C ASP A 186 -15.92 -14.65 -14.44
N SER A 187 -16.51 -15.71 -13.94
CA SER A 187 -17.44 -16.53 -14.73
C SER A 187 -18.76 -15.77 -14.75
N ASP A 188 -19.03 -15.07 -15.88
CA ASP A 188 -20.37 -14.56 -16.18
C ASP A 188 -21.44 -15.67 -16.12
#